data_eb28c2eb788b939928b22a36b1768ac7
#
_entry.id   eb28c2eb788b939928b22a36b1768ac7
#
_cell.length_a   1.000
_cell.length_b   1.000
_cell.length_c   1.000
_cell.angle_alpha   90.00
_cell.angle_beta   90.00
_cell.angle_gamma   90.00
#
_symmetry.space_group_name_H-M   'P 1'
#
loop_
_entity.id
_entity.type
_entity.pdbx_description
1 polymer ?
#
loop_
_entity_poly.entity_id
_entity_poly.type
_entity_poly.pdbx_seq_one_letter_code
_entity_poly.pdbx_strand_id
1 'polypeptide(L)'
;MQQVAVIEAKHRLWDATVWADEITARQYGEVAIQIWDNLRAGADLFQLLGSMPFREMQLGQAHPAEEWESDIRRVRMAKGGPTWSAQQFTQALGQWKAAGWQLGQSEWRHRRFNPRANGGPTSVFWISLHLVNDTLAKRGILRGDITVQWQPAELTPETLPQPDRIDLTGLEWLERTGAPAFNLPSRQDIPPNDGNVFIDPLILYDFNGDGKVEVIMGCKNRIYRNLGEGRFKAETLCPKFSETVFNVTLEDLSGDGVVDVVACGHNGVYLIQGEQGGT
;
A
#
# COMPACT_ATOMS: atom_id res chain seq x y z
N MET A 1 -42.34 -2.47 1.55
CA MET A 1 -41.92 -3.81 1.99
C MET A 1 -41.80 -4.80 0.83
N GLN A 2 -42.74 -4.94 -0.09
CA GLN A 2 -42.70 -5.90 -1.21
C GLN A 2 -41.53 -5.65 -2.19
N GLN A 3 -41.23 -4.41 -2.53
CA GLN A 3 -40.11 -4.07 -3.43
C GLN A 3 -38.73 -4.42 -2.84
N VAL A 4 -38.50 -4.23 -1.55
CA VAL A 4 -37.25 -4.57 -0.87
C VAL A 4 -37.02 -6.08 -0.90
N ALA A 5 -38.06 -6.88 -0.59
CA ALA A 5 -37.97 -8.34 -0.63
C ALA A 5 -37.65 -8.90 -2.03
N VAL A 6 -38.15 -8.26 -3.08
CA VAL A 6 -37.84 -8.63 -4.48
C VAL A 6 -36.37 -8.31 -4.82
N ILE A 7 -35.86 -7.13 -4.39
CA ILE A 7 -34.47 -6.74 -4.60
C ILE A 7 -33.53 -7.68 -3.84
N GLU A 8 -33.83 -7.99 -2.60
CA GLU A 8 -33.05 -8.93 -1.80
C GLU A 8 -33.03 -10.36 -2.37
N ALA A 9 -34.18 -10.83 -2.89
CA ALA A 9 -34.25 -12.12 -3.56
C ALA A 9 -33.40 -12.15 -4.83
N LYS A 10 -33.40 -11.06 -5.60
CA LYS A 10 -32.56 -10.91 -6.80
C LYS A 10 -31.08 -10.86 -6.45
N HIS A 11 -30.69 -10.15 -5.39
CA HIS A 11 -29.30 -10.14 -4.92
C HIS A 11 -28.86 -11.55 -4.49
N ARG A 12 -29.64 -12.25 -3.67
CA ARG A 12 -29.34 -13.63 -3.28
C ARG A 12 -29.18 -14.58 -4.47
N LEU A 13 -29.98 -14.41 -5.53
CA LEU A 13 -29.85 -15.19 -6.75
C LEU A 13 -28.53 -14.86 -7.47
N TRP A 14 -28.17 -13.60 -7.58
CA TRP A 14 -26.93 -13.17 -8.19
C TRP A 14 -25.71 -13.65 -7.39
N ASP A 15 -25.75 -13.56 -6.06
CA ASP A 15 -24.71 -14.06 -5.19
C ASP A 15 -24.48 -15.56 -5.35
N ALA A 16 -25.58 -16.33 -5.51
CA ALA A 16 -25.51 -17.78 -5.70
C ALA A 16 -25.12 -18.22 -7.13
N THR A 17 -25.13 -17.31 -8.11
CA THR A 17 -24.90 -17.66 -9.52
C THR A 17 -23.82 -16.82 -10.18
N VAL A 18 -24.06 -15.53 -10.37
CA VAL A 18 -23.16 -14.63 -11.11
C VAL A 18 -21.91 -14.31 -10.28
N TRP A 19 -22.06 -14.09 -8.96
CA TRP A 19 -21.01 -13.68 -8.05
C TRP A 19 -20.44 -14.81 -7.18
N ALA A 20 -20.88 -16.05 -7.38
CA ALA A 20 -20.49 -17.18 -6.53
C ALA A 20 -18.97 -17.39 -6.46
N ASP A 21 -18.28 -17.29 -7.60
CA ASP A 21 -16.82 -17.43 -7.65
C ASP A 21 -16.11 -16.23 -6.99
N GLU A 22 -16.66 -15.02 -7.07
CA GLU A 22 -16.10 -13.83 -6.38
C GLU A 22 -16.29 -13.89 -4.85
N ILE A 23 -17.48 -14.32 -4.40
CA ILE A 23 -17.75 -14.52 -2.97
C ILE A 23 -16.80 -15.55 -2.41
N THR A 24 -16.60 -16.66 -3.14
CA THR A 24 -15.63 -17.68 -2.78
C THR A 24 -14.21 -17.12 -2.77
N ALA A 25 -13.81 -16.41 -3.83
CA ALA A 25 -12.48 -15.78 -3.91
C ALA A 25 -12.20 -14.83 -2.74
N ARG A 26 -13.21 -14.09 -2.29
CA ARG A 26 -13.11 -13.18 -1.13
C ARG A 26 -12.74 -13.94 0.14
N GLN A 27 -13.35 -15.11 0.40
CA GLN A 27 -13.03 -15.92 1.59
C GLN A 27 -11.56 -16.35 1.61
N TYR A 28 -11.00 -16.71 0.44
CA TYR A 28 -9.57 -17.03 0.31
C TYR A 28 -8.68 -15.79 0.40
N GLY A 29 -9.16 -14.64 -0.06
CA GLY A 29 -8.49 -13.35 0.05
C GLY A 29 -8.36 -12.87 1.49
N GLU A 30 -9.30 -13.24 2.36
CA GLU A 30 -9.34 -12.84 3.77
C GLU A 30 -8.09 -13.23 4.54
N VAL A 31 -7.45 -14.35 4.19
CA VAL A 31 -6.17 -14.76 4.79
C VAL A 31 -5.09 -13.69 4.62
N ALA A 32 -4.97 -13.12 3.42
CA ALA A 32 -3.98 -12.07 3.16
C ALA A 32 -4.35 -10.75 3.86
N ILE A 33 -5.64 -10.44 3.96
CA ILE A 33 -6.14 -9.26 4.69
C ILE A 33 -5.80 -9.39 6.17
N GLN A 34 -6.02 -10.54 6.79
CA GLN A 34 -5.69 -10.75 8.20
C GLN A 34 -4.17 -10.69 8.46
N ILE A 35 -3.34 -11.23 7.56
CA ILE A 35 -1.89 -11.08 7.67
C ILE A 35 -1.53 -9.59 7.65
N TRP A 36 -2.07 -8.84 6.70
CA TRP A 36 -1.78 -7.42 6.54
C TRP A 36 -2.26 -6.59 7.74
N ASP A 37 -3.47 -6.84 8.24
CA ASP A 37 -4.02 -6.14 9.40
C ASP A 37 -3.20 -6.43 10.67
N ASN A 38 -2.78 -7.67 10.89
CA ASN A 38 -1.90 -8.02 11.99
C ASN A 38 -0.55 -7.28 11.91
N LEU A 39 0.04 -7.20 10.71
CA LEU A 39 1.29 -6.46 10.49
C LEU A 39 1.11 -4.96 10.74
N ARG A 40 0.00 -4.36 10.32
CA ARG A 40 -0.34 -2.97 10.61
C ARG A 40 -0.58 -2.70 12.08
N ALA A 41 -1.11 -3.68 12.80
CA ALA A 41 -1.27 -3.64 14.26
C ALA A 41 0.04 -3.83 15.02
N GLY A 42 1.17 -4.04 14.34
CA GLY A 42 2.50 -4.17 14.93
C GLY A 42 2.96 -5.59 15.21
N ALA A 43 2.29 -6.61 14.64
CA ALA A 43 2.78 -7.98 14.74
C ALA A 43 4.14 -8.14 14.05
N ASP A 44 4.99 -8.98 14.64
CA ASP A 44 6.27 -9.33 14.04
C ASP A 44 6.08 -10.20 12.79
N LEU A 45 6.59 -9.76 11.65
CA LEU A 45 6.48 -10.45 10.36
C LEU A 45 6.97 -11.89 10.43
N PHE A 46 8.17 -12.09 11.00
CA PHE A 46 8.83 -13.40 10.99
C PHE A 46 8.10 -14.40 11.88
N GLN A 47 7.59 -13.93 13.00
CA GLN A 47 6.78 -14.75 13.90
C GLN A 47 5.41 -15.07 13.26
N LEU A 48 4.75 -14.08 12.66
CA LEU A 48 3.44 -14.24 12.02
C LEU A 48 3.51 -15.25 10.88
N LEU A 49 4.45 -15.08 9.94
CA LEU A 49 4.62 -15.99 8.81
C LEU A 49 5.13 -17.36 9.25
N GLY A 50 6.00 -17.42 10.27
CA GLY A 50 6.51 -18.67 10.83
C GLY A 50 5.46 -19.53 11.55
N SER A 51 4.33 -18.93 11.96
CA SER A 51 3.21 -19.63 12.58
C SER A 51 2.19 -20.17 11.58
N MET A 52 2.30 -19.83 10.29
CA MET A 52 1.33 -20.26 9.27
C MET A 52 1.46 -21.76 8.99
N PRO A 53 0.38 -22.54 9.11
CA PRO A 53 0.41 -23.94 8.76
C PRO A 53 0.39 -24.11 7.23
N PHE A 54 1.23 -24.96 6.70
CA PHE A 54 1.21 -25.47 5.34
C PHE A 54 1.95 -26.80 5.26
N ARG A 55 1.68 -27.61 4.23
CA ARG A 55 2.35 -28.91 4.05
C ARG A 55 3.72 -28.73 3.42
N GLU A 56 3.83 -27.95 2.34
CA GLU A 56 5.09 -27.73 1.65
C GLU A 56 5.16 -26.33 0.99
N MET A 57 6.38 -25.83 0.87
CA MET A 57 6.67 -24.56 0.23
C MET A 57 7.74 -24.74 -0.84
N GLN A 58 7.39 -24.48 -2.10
CA GLN A 58 8.33 -24.49 -3.21
C GLN A 58 9.09 -23.18 -3.25
N LEU A 59 10.38 -23.19 -3.01
CA LEU A 59 11.23 -22.03 -3.19
C LEU A 59 11.66 -21.89 -4.64
N GLY A 60 11.95 -20.65 -5.04
CA GLY A 60 12.62 -20.39 -6.29
C GLY A 60 14.12 -20.72 -6.24
N GLN A 61 14.68 -21.13 -7.37
CA GLN A 61 16.11 -21.11 -7.57
C GLN A 61 16.54 -19.69 -7.92
N ALA A 62 17.45 -19.13 -7.13
CA ALA A 62 17.96 -17.79 -7.37
C ALA A 62 18.79 -17.75 -8.66
N HIS A 63 18.49 -16.82 -9.55
CA HIS A 63 19.38 -16.45 -10.65
C HIS A 63 20.58 -15.67 -10.14
N PRO A 64 21.68 -15.59 -10.91
CA PRO A 64 22.76 -14.68 -10.61
C PRO A 64 22.23 -13.26 -10.39
N ALA A 65 22.79 -12.58 -9.39
CA ALA A 65 22.41 -11.19 -9.13
C ALA A 65 22.82 -10.29 -10.30
N GLU A 66 21.92 -9.43 -10.71
CA GLU A 66 22.15 -8.41 -11.74
C GLU A 66 22.12 -7.01 -11.09
N GLU A 67 22.97 -6.10 -11.57
CA GLU A 67 22.83 -4.68 -11.25
C GLU A 67 21.61 -4.16 -12.00
N TRP A 68 20.76 -3.43 -11.26
CA TRP A 68 19.57 -2.82 -11.83
C TRP A 68 19.76 -1.28 -11.82
N GLU A 69 18.84 -0.50 -11.38
CA GLU A 69 18.97 0.95 -11.35
C GLU A 69 19.50 1.43 -9.99
N SER A 70 20.27 2.53 -9.99
CA SER A 70 20.62 3.26 -8.76
C SER A 70 21.26 2.40 -7.65
N ASP A 71 22.25 1.59 -7.98
CA ASP A 71 22.97 0.70 -7.05
C ASP A 71 22.08 -0.38 -6.41
N ILE A 72 21.00 -0.75 -7.07
CA ILE A 72 20.11 -1.81 -6.65
C ILE A 72 20.56 -3.12 -7.30
N ARG A 73 20.81 -4.14 -6.48
CA ARG A 73 21.02 -5.51 -6.93
C ARG A 73 19.69 -6.25 -6.98
N ARG A 74 19.44 -6.94 -8.07
CA ARG A 74 18.23 -7.71 -8.31
C ARG A 74 18.55 -9.19 -8.43
N VAL A 75 17.80 -10.03 -7.73
CA VAL A 75 17.84 -11.49 -7.84
C VAL A 75 16.44 -11.98 -8.16
N ARG A 76 16.26 -12.55 -9.34
CA ARG A 76 15.00 -13.21 -9.73
C ARG A 76 15.01 -14.66 -9.30
N MET A 77 13.84 -15.17 -8.96
CA MET A 77 13.65 -16.58 -8.67
C MET A 77 13.09 -17.29 -9.90
N ALA A 78 13.46 -18.55 -10.09
CA ALA A 78 12.96 -19.43 -11.13
C ALA A 78 12.53 -20.78 -10.55
N LYS A 79 11.90 -21.61 -11.36
CA LYS A 79 11.58 -22.98 -10.98
C LYS A 79 12.88 -23.78 -10.77
N GLY A 80 12.83 -24.79 -9.88
CA GLY A 80 13.96 -25.70 -9.64
C GLY A 80 14.65 -25.51 -8.30
N GLY A 81 14.18 -24.60 -7.45
CA GLY A 81 14.65 -24.49 -6.06
C GLY A 81 14.16 -25.63 -5.16
N PRO A 82 14.62 -25.69 -3.92
CA PRO A 82 14.23 -26.73 -2.96
C PRO A 82 12.77 -26.56 -2.48
N THR A 83 12.20 -27.66 -2.02
CA THR A 83 10.93 -27.66 -1.29
C THR A 83 11.21 -27.69 0.20
N TRP A 84 10.57 -26.80 0.96
CA TRP A 84 10.69 -26.68 2.39
C TRP A 84 9.42 -27.09 3.13
N SER A 85 9.60 -27.68 4.31
CA SER A 85 8.56 -27.85 5.30
C SER A 85 8.30 -26.53 6.06
N ALA A 86 7.19 -26.44 6.78
CA ALA A 86 6.89 -25.30 7.65
C ALA A 86 8.00 -25.09 8.71
N GLN A 87 8.58 -26.15 9.24
CA GLN A 87 9.68 -26.05 10.21
C GLN A 87 10.94 -25.41 9.59
N GLN A 88 11.34 -25.83 8.38
CA GLN A 88 12.49 -25.25 7.69
C GLN A 88 12.28 -23.78 7.38
N PHE A 89 11.06 -23.41 6.98
CA PHE A 89 10.69 -22.03 6.73
C PHE A 89 10.76 -21.17 8.00
N THR A 90 10.18 -21.66 9.11
CA THR A 90 10.24 -20.97 10.41
C THR A 90 11.69 -20.79 10.88
N GLN A 91 12.55 -21.80 10.68
CA GLN A 91 13.97 -21.69 11.02
C GLN A 91 14.68 -20.61 10.19
N ALA A 92 14.41 -20.54 8.88
CA ALA A 92 14.99 -19.53 8.02
C ALA A 92 14.52 -18.11 8.39
N LEU A 93 13.22 -17.95 8.70
CA LEU A 93 12.69 -16.67 9.20
C LEU A 93 13.36 -16.24 10.51
N GLY A 94 13.61 -17.20 11.41
CA GLY A 94 14.36 -16.96 12.65
C GLY A 94 15.79 -16.47 12.39
N GLN A 95 16.47 -17.03 11.39
CA GLN A 95 17.79 -16.56 10.97
C GLN A 95 17.77 -15.13 10.42
N TRP A 96 16.77 -14.80 9.62
CA TRP A 96 16.61 -13.43 9.10
C TRP A 96 16.37 -12.43 10.23
N LYS A 97 15.50 -12.77 11.18
CA LYS A 97 15.26 -11.96 12.36
C LYS A 97 16.53 -11.77 13.20
N ALA A 98 17.25 -12.87 13.46
CA ALA A 98 18.50 -12.83 14.22
C ALA A 98 19.61 -12.02 13.51
N ALA A 99 19.61 -11.98 12.17
CA ALA A 99 20.50 -11.13 11.37
C ALA A 99 20.13 -9.64 11.42
N GLY A 100 19.06 -9.26 12.10
CA GLY A 100 18.64 -7.86 12.30
C GLY A 100 17.71 -7.30 11.22
N TRP A 101 17.12 -8.15 10.37
CA TRP A 101 16.10 -7.70 9.43
C TRP A 101 14.79 -7.37 10.16
N GLN A 102 14.12 -6.31 9.72
CA GLN A 102 12.84 -5.84 10.23
C GLN A 102 11.93 -5.45 9.07
N LEU A 103 10.63 -5.61 9.25
CA LEU A 103 9.65 -5.13 8.28
C LEU A 103 9.47 -3.62 8.40
N GLY A 104 9.65 -2.89 7.29
CA GLY A 104 9.35 -1.47 7.19
C GLY A 104 7.95 -1.23 6.63
N GLN A 105 7.57 -2.00 5.59
CA GLN A 105 6.28 -1.86 4.92
C GLN A 105 5.89 -3.19 4.27
N SER A 106 4.59 -3.46 4.17
CA SER A 106 4.07 -4.61 3.42
C SER A 106 2.87 -4.22 2.58
N GLU A 107 2.74 -4.89 1.45
CA GLU A 107 1.58 -4.80 0.57
C GLU A 107 1.18 -6.20 0.11
N TRP A 108 -0.13 -6.46 0.10
CA TRP A 108 -0.72 -7.74 -0.24
C TRP A 108 -1.92 -7.53 -1.14
N ARG A 109 -1.98 -8.23 -2.29
CA ARG A 109 -3.10 -8.13 -3.23
C ARG A 109 -3.50 -9.50 -3.74
N HIS A 110 -4.75 -9.90 -3.54
CA HIS A 110 -5.31 -11.09 -4.15
C HIS A 110 -5.59 -10.79 -5.64
N ARG A 111 -4.81 -11.40 -6.54
CA ARG A 111 -4.85 -11.07 -7.98
C ARG A 111 -5.69 -12.03 -8.79
N ARG A 112 -5.66 -13.30 -8.45
CA ARG A 112 -6.38 -14.36 -9.18
C ARG A 112 -6.83 -15.45 -8.23
N PHE A 113 -7.97 -16.04 -8.55
CA PHE A 113 -8.51 -17.20 -7.87
C PHE A 113 -9.01 -18.22 -8.91
N ASN A 114 -8.73 -19.50 -8.69
CA ASN A 114 -9.27 -20.60 -9.47
C ASN A 114 -9.87 -21.64 -8.52
N PRO A 115 -11.20 -21.70 -8.38
CA PRO A 115 -11.86 -22.63 -7.47
C PRO A 115 -11.75 -24.09 -7.93
N ARG A 116 -11.44 -24.32 -9.20
CA ARG A 116 -11.48 -25.66 -9.85
C ARG A 116 -10.10 -26.14 -10.29
N ALA A 117 -9.02 -25.64 -9.69
CA ALA A 117 -7.68 -26.13 -10.01
C ALA A 117 -7.52 -27.60 -9.59
N ASN A 118 -6.73 -28.35 -10.36
CA ASN A 118 -6.37 -29.73 -9.97
C ASN A 118 -5.65 -29.73 -8.63
N GLY A 119 -6.16 -30.51 -7.66
CA GLY A 119 -5.57 -30.60 -6.31
C GLY A 119 -6.16 -29.62 -5.30
N GLY A 120 -7.20 -28.86 -5.64
CA GLY A 120 -7.90 -27.92 -4.77
C GLY A 120 -7.88 -26.49 -5.28
N PRO A 121 -8.60 -25.57 -4.62
CA PRO A 121 -8.63 -24.17 -5.00
C PRO A 121 -7.23 -23.54 -4.98
N THR A 122 -7.01 -22.56 -5.87
CA THR A 122 -5.69 -21.91 -5.99
C THR A 122 -5.86 -20.40 -6.05
N SER A 123 -5.06 -19.70 -5.27
CA SER A 123 -4.95 -18.23 -5.29
C SER A 123 -3.58 -17.78 -5.78
N VAL A 124 -3.54 -16.64 -6.46
CA VAL A 124 -2.30 -15.90 -6.71
C VAL A 124 -2.38 -14.57 -5.97
N PHE A 125 -1.44 -14.36 -5.07
CA PHE A 125 -1.26 -13.09 -4.38
C PHE A 125 -0.01 -12.40 -4.90
N TRP A 126 -0.11 -11.12 -5.16
CA TRP A 126 1.06 -10.28 -5.30
C TRP A 126 1.42 -9.70 -3.94
N ILE A 127 2.70 -9.79 -3.60
CA ILE A 127 3.22 -9.26 -2.35
C ILE A 127 4.38 -8.30 -2.60
N SER A 128 4.56 -7.35 -1.70
CA SER A 128 5.75 -6.51 -1.62
C SER A 128 6.08 -6.29 -0.14
N LEU A 129 7.22 -6.83 0.30
CA LEU A 129 7.72 -6.73 1.66
C LEU A 129 8.99 -5.88 1.64
N HIS A 130 8.95 -4.70 2.23
CA HIS A 130 10.10 -3.82 2.39
C HIS A 130 10.79 -4.13 3.71
N LEU A 131 12.00 -4.61 3.63
CA LEU A 131 12.80 -5.05 4.76
C LEU A 131 13.98 -4.12 4.99
N VAL A 132 14.29 -3.87 6.25
CA VAL A 132 15.33 -2.97 6.70
C VAL A 132 16.29 -3.72 7.60
N ASN A 133 17.57 -3.50 7.39
CA ASN A 133 18.64 -3.97 8.29
C ASN A 133 19.62 -2.81 8.53
N ASP A 134 19.44 -2.10 9.63
CA ASP A 134 20.25 -0.93 9.94
C ASP A 134 21.69 -1.29 10.32
N THR A 135 21.89 -2.46 10.95
CA THR A 135 23.23 -2.95 11.30
C THR A 135 24.10 -3.17 10.07
N LEU A 136 23.53 -3.68 9.00
CA LEU A 136 24.23 -3.93 7.73
C LEU A 136 24.11 -2.76 6.76
N ALA A 137 23.42 -1.68 7.13
CA ALA A 137 23.03 -0.58 6.26
C ALA A 137 22.36 -1.07 4.96
N LYS A 138 21.47 -2.07 5.07
CA LYS A 138 20.79 -2.70 3.93
C LYS A 138 19.30 -2.41 3.92
N ARG A 139 18.77 -2.27 2.72
CA ARG A 139 17.34 -2.19 2.41
C ARG A 139 17.04 -3.26 1.37
N GLY A 140 16.00 -4.04 1.62
CA GLY A 140 15.59 -5.12 0.73
C GLY A 140 14.11 -5.06 0.41
N ILE A 141 13.74 -5.48 -0.79
CA ILE A 141 12.35 -5.66 -1.18
C ILE A 141 12.19 -7.06 -1.71
N LEU A 142 11.37 -7.86 -1.05
CA LEU A 142 10.90 -9.14 -1.58
C LEU A 142 9.54 -8.91 -2.20
N ARG A 143 9.41 -9.09 -3.51
CA ARG A 143 8.15 -8.84 -4.22
C ARG A 143 7.89 -9.82 -5.35
N GLY A 144 6.64 -9.91 -5.74
CA GLY A 144 6.18 -10.71 -6.87
C GLY A 144 4.94 -11.53 -6.56
N ASP A 145 4.62 -12.44 -7.44
CA ASP A 145 3.48 -13.33 -7.30
C ASP A 145 3.85 -14.57 -6.47
N ILE A 146 3.03 -14.89 -5.48
CA ILE A 146 3.02 -16.17 -4.78
C ILE A 146 1.78 -16.94 -5.17
N THR A 147 1.92 -18.24 -5.43
CA THR A 147 0.77 -19.11 -5.70
C THR A 147 0.51 -19.98 -4.48
N VAL A 148 -0.73 -19.96 -4.01
CA VAL A 148 -1.17 -20.77 -2.86
C VAL A 148 -2.21 -21.77 -3.36
N GLN A 149 -1.93 -23.05 -3.18
CA GLN A 149 -2.89 -24.13 -3.29
C GLN A 149 -3.47 -24.39 -1.90
N TRP A 150 -4.79 -24.40 -1.81
CA TRP A 150 -5.50 -24.52 -0.55
C TRP A 150 -5.93 -25.96 -0.28
N GLN A 151 -6.04 -26.31 0.99
CA GLN A 151 -6.63 -27.58 1.41
C GLN A 151 -8.11 -27.58 1.00
N PRO A 152 -8.63 -28.69 0.43
CA PRO A 152 -10.05 -28.84 0.22
C PRO A 152 -10.76 -28.80 1.58
N ALA A 153 -11.65 -27.86 1.76
CA ALA A 153 -12.44 -27.70 2.98
C ALA A 153 -13.81 -27.09 2.66
N GLU A 154 -14.81 -27.45 3.44
CA GLU A 154 -16.05 -26.67 3.49
C GLU A 154 -15.76 -25.39 4.29
N LEU A 155 -15.85 -24.26 3.62
CA LEU A 155 -15.63 -22.96 4.25
C LEU A 155 -16.90 -22.49 4.93
N THR A 156 -16.80 -22.11 6.19
CA THR A 156 -17.81 -21.33 6.90
C THR A 156 -17.35 -19.87 7.03
N PRO A 157 -18.24 -18.93 7.35
CA PRO A 157 -17.83 -17.54 7.56
C PRO A 157 -16.76 -17.35 8.66
N GLU A 158 -16.66 -18.31 9.59
CA GLU A 158 -15.76 -18.26 10.75
C GLU A 158 -14.44 -19.01 10.50
N THR A 159 -14.36 -19.83 9.44
CA THR A 159 -13.17 -20.65 9.16
C THR A 159 -12.35 -20.05 8.02
N LEU A 160 -11.07 -19.79 8.29
CA LEU A 160 -10.14 -19.41 7.23
C LEU A 160 -9.65 -20.63 6.47
N PRO A 161 -9.53 -20.52 5.14
CA PRO A 161 -8.89 -21.54 4.34
C PRO A 161 -7.42 -21.71 4.76
N GLN A 162 -6.95 -22.96 4.74
CA GLN A 162 -5.56 -23.26 5.09
C GLN A 162 -4.73 -23.57 3.86
N PRO A 163 -3.52 -22.99 3.73
CA PRO A 163 -2.60 -23.34 2.68
C PRO A 163 -2.20 -24.83 2.76
N ASP A 164 -2.19 -25.51 1.63
CA ASP A 164 -1.58 -26.82 1.46
C ASP A 164 -0.17 -26.68 0.91
N ARG A 165 -0.07 -25.97 -0.21
CA ARG A 165 1.17 -25.74 -0.94
C ARG A 165 1.34 -24.27 -1.27
N ILE A 166 2.55 -23.74 -1.06
CA ILE A 166 2.91 -22.38 -1.39
C ILE A 166 4.06 -22.40 -2.39
N ASP A 167 3.93 -21.67 -3.50
CA ASP A 167 4.95 -21.54 -4.54
C ASP A 167 5.48 -20.09 -4.56
N LEU A 168 6.78 -19.93 -4.30
CA LEU A 168 7.50 -18.65 -4.24
C LEU A 168 8.37 -18.41 -5.49
N THR A 169 8.24 -19.21 -6.54
CA THR A 169 9.08 -19.09 -7.75
C THR A 169 8.84 -17.81 -8.54
N GLY A 170 7.72 -17.13 -8.32
CA GLY A 170 7.39 -15.83 -8.93
C GLY A 170 7.97 -14.60 -8.20
N LEU A 171 8.78 -14.81 -7.16
CA LEU A 171 9.36 -13.71 -6.39
C LEU A 171 10.67 -13.20 -6.99
N GLU A 172 11.00 -11.97 -6.64
CA GLU A 172 12.31 -11.38 -6.82
C GLU A 172 12.77 -10.67 -5.55
N TRP A 173 14.06 -10.61 -5.35
CA TRP A 173 14.71 -9.86 -4.29
C TRP A 173 15.45 -8.66 -4.87
N LEU A 174 15.16 -7.48 -4.35
CA LEU A 174 15.88 -6.25 -4.65
C LEU A 174 16.64 -5.84 -3.40
N GLU A 175 17.91 -5.52 -3.51
CA GLU A 175 18.75 -5.11 -2.37
C GLU A 175 19.56 -3.87 -2.72
N ARG A 176 19.59 -2.92 -1.80
CA ARG A 176 20.46 -1.77 -1.83
C ARG A 176 21.27 -1.71 -0.54
N THR A 177 22.54 -1.39 -0.65
CA THR A 177 23.43 -1.16 0.50
C THR A 177 23.78 0.33 0.56
N GLY A 178 23.88 0.88 1.77
CA GLY A 178 24.23 2.28 2.01
C GLY A 178 23.15 3.07 2.76
N ALA A 179 23.39 4.36 2.92
CA ALA A 179 22.48 5.26 3.60
C ALA A 179 21.10 5.30 2.92
N PRO A 180 20.01 5.62 3.65
CA PRO A 180 18.71 5.87 3.05
C PRO A 180 18.79 6.90 1.92
N ALA A 181 18.06 6.66 0.81
CA ALA A 181 18.01 7.62 -0.29
C ALA A 181 17.31 8.93 0.10
N PHE A 182 16.44 8.86 1.12
CA PHE A 182 15.68 10.00 1.64
C PHE A 182 15.90 10.11 3.15
N ASN A 183 16.09 11.32 3.60
CA ASN A 183 16.08 11.66 5.02
C ASN A 183 14.73 12.29 5.37
N LEU A 184 14.30 12.17 6.62
CA LEU A 184 13.17 12.90 7.17
C LEU A 184 13.69 14.14 7.91
N PRO A 185 13.91 15.27 7.22
CA PRO A 185 14.51 16.46 7.85
C PRO A 185 13.56 17.12 8.86
N SER A 186 12.25 16.95 8.64
CA SER A 186 11.23 17.46 9.57
C SER A 186 9.98 16.61 9.49
N ARG A 187 9.24 16.56 10.60
CA ARG A 187 7.89 16.02 10.67
C ARG A 187 7.00 17.05 11.36
N GLN A 188 5.88 17.35 10.74
CA GLN A 188 4.82 18.15 11.34
C GLN A 188 3.54 17.35 11.38
N ASP A 189 3.05 17.07 12.58
CA ASP A 189 1.74 16.47 12.77
C ASP A 189 0.68 17.56 12.63
N ILE A 190 -0.29 17.33 11.73
CA ILE A 190 -1.41 18.25 11.52
C ILE A 190 -2.60 17.65 12.25
N PRO A 191 -3.03 18.25 13.38
CA PRO A 191 -4.20 17.75 14.07
C PRO A 191 -5.41 17.82 13.14
N PRO A 192 -6.31 16.83 13.19
CA PRO A 192 -7.55 16.89 12.45
C PRO A 192 -8.34 18.10 12.97
N ASN A 193 -8.49 19.11 12.15
CA ASN A 193 -9.44 20.19 12.42
C ASN A 193 -10.82 19.67 11.99
N ASP A 194 -11.78 19.73 12.85
CA ASP A 194 -13.20 19.52 12.57
C ASP A 194 -13.56 18.14 11.97
N GLY A 195 -12.82 17.08 12.31
CA GLY A 195 -13.11 15.72 11.85
C GLY A 195 -12.73 15.42 10.39
N ASN A 196 -12.20 16.40 9.64
CA ASN A 196 -11.70 16.18 8.30
C ASN A 196 -10.32 15.53 8.35
N VAL A 197 -10.24 14.26 7.98
CA VAL A 197 -8.98 13.49 7.93
C VAL A 197 -8.27 13.56 6.58
N PHE A 198 -8.89 14.17 5.57
CA PHE A 198 -8.32 14.27 4.23
C PHE A 198 -7.29 15.39 4.15
N ILE A 199 -6.19 15.09 3.47
CA ILE A 199 -5.11 16.04 3.13
C ILE A 199 -5.09 16.36 1.64
N ASP A 200 -5.83 15.60 0.84
CA ASP A 200 -5.90 15.75 -0.61
C ASP A 200 -6.61 17.05 -1.03
N PRO A 201 -6.25 17.59 -2.18
CA PRO A 201 -5.08 17.23 -2.95
C PRO A 201 -3.80 17.75 -2.30
N LEU A 202 -2.70 16.98 -2.47
CA LEU A 202 -1.35 17.46 -2.23
C LEU A 202 -0.81 18.05 -3.55
N ILE A 203 -0.54 19.34 -3.57
CA ILE A 203 -0.08 20.05 -4.76
C ILE A 203 1.33 20.57 -4.51
N LEU A 204 2.21 20.36 -5.48
CA LEU A 204 3.55 20.94 -5.52
C LEU A 204 3.56 22.01 -6.61
N TYR A 205 3.75 23.27 -6.23
CA TYR A 205 3.65 24.39 -7.16
C TYR A 205 4.50 25.58 -6.68
N ASP A 206 5.20 26.25 -7.60
CA ASP A 206 5.87 27.52 -7.33
C ASP A 206 4.82 28.62 -7.28
N PHE A 207 4.26 28.86 -6.10
CA PHE A 207 3.10 29.70 -5.89
C PHE A 207 3.40 31.19 -5.97
N ASN A 208 4.63 31.58 -5.68
CA ASN A 208 5.07 32.97 -5.63
C ASN A 208 6.05 33.35 -6.77
N GLY A 209 6.40 32.40 -7.64
CA GLY A 209 7.27 32.63 -8.79
C GLY A 209 8.75 32.83 -8.42
N ASP A 210 9.19 32.36 -7.22
CA ASP A 210 10.58 32.51 -6.77
C ASP A 210 11.52 31.37 -7.21
N GLY A 211 11.00 30.41 -7.97
CA GLY A 211 11.72 29.24 -8.46
C GLY A 211 11.81 28.11 -7.44
N LYS A 212 11.17 28.23 -6.28
CA LYS A 212 11.08 27.17 -5.28
C LYS A 212 9.64 26.66 -5.19
N VAL A 213 9.50 25.35 -5.09
CA VAL A 213 8.18 24.72 -5.07
C VAL A 213 7.64 24.70 -3.64
N GLU A 214 6.45 25.24 -3.45
CA GLU A 214 5.66 25.12 -2.22
C GLU A 214 4.95 23.77 -2.15
N VAL A 215 4.58 23.38 -0.92
CA VAL A 215 3.72 22.23 -0.66
C VAL A 215 2.35 22.72 -0.20
N ILE A 216 1.30 22.41 -0.96
CA ILE A 216 -0.07 22.86 -0.70
C ILE A 216 -0.94 21.66 -0.36
N MET A 217 -1.66 21.76 0.75
CA MET A 217 -2.63 20.78 1.22
C MET A 217 -4.03 21.38 1.11
N GLY A 218 -4.71 21.09 -0.01
CA GLY A 218 -5.95 21.77 -0.39
C GLY A 218 -7.04 21.64 0.64
N CYS A 219 -7.41 20.44 1.04
CA CYS A 219 -8.48 20.21 2.03
C CYS A 219 -8.17 20.73 3.44
N LYS A 220 -6.90 21.05 3.73
CA LYS A 220 -6.49 21.65 5.01
C LYS A 220 -6.37 23.16 4.93
N ASN A 221 -6.63 23.75 3.76
CA ASN A 221 -6.46 25.19 3.50
C ASN A 221 -5.07 25.68 3.96
N ARG A 222 -4.01 24.91 3.63
CA ARG A 222 -2.65 25.14 4.13
C ARG A 222 -1.62 25.12 3.02
N ILE A 223 -0.69 26.06 3.09
CA ILE A 223 0.49 26.13 2.25
C ILE A 223 1.76 26.09 3.11
N TYR A 224 2.76 25.36 2.68
CA TYR A 224 4.10 25.37 3.25
C TYR A 224 5.01 26.11 2.26
N ARG A 225 5.34 27.36 2.62
CA ARG A 225 6.27 28.21 1.85
C ARG A 225 7.66 27.63 1.93
N ASN A 226 8.30 27.43 0.79
CA ASN A 226 9.65 26.91 0.69
C ASN A 226 10.68 28.02 0.88
N LEU A 227 11.36 28.02 2.03
CA LEU A 227 12.40 29.02 2.34
C LEU A 227 13.78 28.61 1.82
N GLY A 228 13.88 27.49 1.11
CA GLY A 228 15.15 26.88 0.70
C GLY A 228 15.81 26.05 1.80
N GLU A 229 16.84 25.28 1.42
CA GLU A 229 17.63 24.42 2.33
C GLU A 229 16.78 23.45 3.17
N GLY A 230 15.66 22.95 2.61
CA GLY A 230 14.73 22.05 3.30
C GLY A 230 13.89 22.70 4.40
N ARG A 231 13.86 24.03 4.49
CA ARG A 231 13.07 24.78 5.46
C ARG A 231 11.74 25.23 4.87
N PHE A 232 10.68 25.02 5.63
CA PHE A 232 9.33 25.40 5.24
C PHE A 232 8.65 26.21 6.33
N LYS A 233 7.80 27.17 5.93
CA LYS A 233 6.92 27.93 6.80
C LYS A 233 5.47 27.61 6.50
N ALA A 234 4.73 27.14 7.49
CA ALA A 234 3.31 26.81 7.34
C ALA A 234 2.45 28.07 7.45
N GLU A 235 1.54 28.26 6.49
CA GLU A 235 0.60 29.37 6.42
C GLU A 235 -0.78 28.87 6.00
N THR A 236 -1.81 29.71 6.17
CA THR A 236 -3.13 29.44 5.62
C THR A 236 -3.14 29.82 4.14
N LEU A 237 -3.59 28.92 3.26
CA LEU A 237 -3.63 29.17 1.82
C LEU A 237 -4.60 30.31 1.47
N CYS A 238 -5.83 30.25 1.99
CA CYS A 238 -6.90 31.23 1.76
C CYS A 238 -7.45 31.70 3.11
N PRO A 239 -6.92 32.78 3.72
CA PRO A 239 -7.29 33.20 5.09
C PRO A 239 -8.77 33.56 5.28
N LYS A 240 -9.43 34.05 4.23
CA LYS A 240 -10.85 34.45 4.25
C LYS A 240 -11.82 33.30 3.92
N PHE A 241 -11.29 32.09 3.67
CA PHE A 241 -12.09 30.95 3.25
C PHE A 241 -12.13 29.89 4.36
N SER A 242 -13.33 29.61 4.87
CA SER A 242 -13.56 28.73 6.03
C SER A 242 -14.37 27.46 5.73
N GLU A 243 -14.71 27.21 4.46
CA GLU A 243 -15.50 26.05 4.05
C GLU A 243 -14.67 24.75 4.08
N THR A 244 -15.34 23.64 4.29
CA THR A 244 -14.73 22.31 4.11
C THR A 244 -14.57 22.03 2.63
N VAL A 245 -13.35 21.79 2.20
CA VAL A 245 -12.95 21.59 0.80
C VAL A 245 -12.61 20.12 0.55
N PHE A 246 -13.05 19.58 -0.55
CA PHE A 246 -12.75 18.21 -0.99
C PHE A 246 -11.72 18.16 -2.12
N ASN A 247 -11.61 19.25 -2.89
CA ASN A 247 -10.64 19.33 -3.97
C ASN A 247 -10.25 20.79 -4.22
N VAL A 248 -9.00 20.98 -4.62
CA VAL A 248 -8.43 22.29 -4.96
C VAL A 248 -7.59 22.15 -6.23
N THR A 249 -7.66 23.13 -7.11
CA THR A 249 -6.69 23.31 -8.19
C THR A 249 -6.22 24.76 -8.24
N LEU A 250 -5.09 24.98 -8.87
CA LEU A 250 -4.40 26.27 -8.95
C LEU A 250 -4.15 26.60 -10.42
N GLU A 251 -4.50 27.81 -10.83
CA GLU A 251 -4.25 28.33 -12.18
C GLU A 251 -4.44 29.85 -12.16
N ASP A 252 -3.75 30.58 -13.03
CA ASP A 252 -4.04 31.99 -13.31
C ASP A 252 -5.25 32.05 -14.27
N LEU A 253 -6.44 32.07 -13.70
CA LEU A 253 -7.70 32.11 -14.47
C LEU A 253 -8.10 33.52 -14.89
N SER A 254 -7.62 34.53 -14.20
CA SER A 254 -7.88 35.92 -14.51
C SER A 254 -6.97 36.45 -15.62
N GLY A 255 -5.81 35.82 -15.85
CA GLY A 255 -4.80 36.22 -16.82
C GLY A 255 -3.97 37.43 -16.35
N ASP A 256 -3.93 37.69 -15.05
CA ASP A 256 -3.19 38.81 -14.45
C ASP A 256 -1.79 38.44 -13.96
N GLY A 257 -1.38 37.19 -14.13
CA GLY A 257 -0.10 36.65 -13.70
C GLY A 257 -0.05 36.23 -12.23
N VAL A 258 -1.17 36.27 -11.53
CA VAL A 258 -1.31 35.78 -10.12
C VAL A 258 -2.12 34.50 -10.10
N VAL A 259 -1.68 33.55 -9.30
CA VAL A 259 -2.34 32.25 -9.21
C VAL A 259 -3.65 32.37 -8.44
N ASP A 260 -4.74 31.92 -9.06
CA ASP A 260 -6.06 31.79 -8.45
C ASP A 260 -6.23 30.39 -7.87
N VAL A 261 -7.18 30.25 -6.94
CA VAL A 261 -7.54 28.98 -6.32
C VAL A 261 -8.98 28.62 -6.69
N VAL A 262 -9.18 27.45 -7.29
CA VAL A 262 -10.52 26.86 -7.46
C VAL A 262 -10.69 25.74 -6.45
N ALA A 263 -11.71 25.87 -5.62
CA ALA A 263 -12.00 24.91 -4.55
C ALA A 263 -13.41 24.34 -4.72
N CYS A 264 -13.55 23.02 -4.54
CA CYS A 264 -14.82 22.33 -4.44
C CYS A 264 -15.13 22.01 -2.98
N GLY A 265 -16.23 22.50 -2.46
CA GLY A 265 -16.70 22.26 -1.11
C GLY A 265 -18.12 21.67 -1.07
N HIS A 266 -18.66 21.53 0.14
CA HIS A 266 -20.00 20.99 0.34
C HIS A 266 -21.10 21.79 -0.37
N ASN A 267 -20.93 23.11 -0.45
CA ASN A 267 -21.98 24.02 -0.91
C ASN A 267 -21.76 24.50 -2.35
N GLY A 268 -20.66 24.10 -3.01
CA GLY A 268 -20.41 24.49 -4.38
C GLY A 268 -18.95 24.53 -4.78
N VAL A 269 -18.70 25.20 -5.90
CA VAL A 269 -17.37 25.51 -6.44
C VAL A 269 -17.08 26.97 -6.17
N TYR A 270 -15.92 27.27 -5.65
CA TYR A 270 -15.47 28.60 -5.28
C TYR A 270 -14.26 28.98 -6.14
N LEU A 271 -14.31 30.16 -6.72
CA LEU A 271 -13.16 30.81 -7.32
C LEU A 271 -12.63 31.85 -6.35
N ILE A 272 -11.40 31.71 -5.93
CA ILE A 272 -10.72 32.61 -5.02
C ILE A 272 -9.58 33.24 -5.81
N GLN A 273 -9.72 34.53 -6.11
CA GLN A 273 -8.74 35.26 -6.89
C GLN A 273 -7.49 35.55 -6.05
N GLY A 274 -6.33 35.34 -6.66
CA GLY A 274 -5.06 35.79 -6.15
C GLY A 274 -4.97 37.32 -6.06
N GLU A 275 -4.24 37.78 -5.07
CA GLU A 275 -3.98 39.23 -4.92
C GLU A 275 -2.47 39.49 -5.09
N GLN A 276 -2.07 40.48 -5.88
CA GLN A 276 -0.67 40.89 -6.03
C GLN A 276 -0.10 41.30 -4.66
N GLY A 277 1.02 40.68 -4.27
CA GLY A 277 1.65 40.94 -2.99
C GLY A 277 0.98 40.24 -1.77
N GLY A 278 0.06 39.34 -2.02
CA GLY A 278 -0.50 38.45 -1.00
C GLY A 278 0.58 37.52 -0.44
N THR A 279 1.06 37.84 0.76
CA THR A 279 1.94 36.98 1.57
C THR A 279 1.13 36.01 2.38
#